data_67ee7fe71af8dd78cfa638b041036364
#
_entry.id   67ee7fe71af8dd78cfa638b041036364
#
_cell.length_a   1.000
_cell.length_b   1.000
_cell.length_c   1.000
_cell.angle_alpha   90.00
_cell.angle_beta   90.00
_cell.angle_gamma   90.00
#
_symmetry.space_group_name_H-M   'P 1'
#
loop_
_entity.id
_entity.type
_entity.pdbx_description
1 polymer ?
#
loop_
_entity_poly.entity_id
_entity_poly.type
_entity_poly.pdbx_seq_one_letter_code
_entity_poly.pdbx_strand_id
1 'polypeptide(L)'
;MSWTEVVIEIARDHAEALSDALMEVGALSVSVEDADEGTDQEKPLFGEPGMIPTEAAWDHSRVVALTDVDADQGAIVAEAAASIGLPTPPFTVRSVADEDWVRLTQSQFAPIHIGTNIWVVPSWHEAPDPNGLILELDPGLAFGTGSHPTTRLCMEWLEAHPAPGATVLDYGCGSGILAMVAKKMGAGDVAGVDIDPQAIESARENAARNDCAIDFYLPDDFAVSAKEQHAKGRFDLVVANILSSPLKVMAPMLAGRVAPGGALILSGVLARQADEVAEAYAPFIKLGVWAEQDGWVALHGRLGSDTVPPARGQ
;
A
#
# COMPACT_ATOMS: atom_id res chain seq x y z
N MET A 1 -15.67 26.69 -2.46
CA MET A 1 -16.29 26.64 -3.80
C MET A 1 -17.35 25.57 -3.76
N SER A 2 -18.56 25.83 -4.18
CA SER A 2 -19.63 24.84 -4.15
C SER A 2 -19.74 24.22 -5.54
N TRP A 3 -19.90 22.92 -5.60
CA TRP A 3 -20.06 22.17 -6.86
C TRP A 3 -21.40 21.43 -6.89
N THR A 4 -21.75 20.98 -8.08
CA THR A 4 -22.98 20.24 -8.33
C THR A 4 -22.66 18.97 -9.09
N GLU A 5 -23.16 17.83 -8.60
CA GLU A 5 -23.13 16.58 -9.33
C GLU A 5 -24.37 16.43 -10.19
N VAL A 6 -24.13 16.07 -11.44
CA VAL A 6 -25.15 15.64 -12.39
C VAL A 6 -25.03 14.13 -12.52
N VAL A 7 -26.10 13.40 -12.16
CA VAL A 7 -26.12 11.94 -12.14
C VAL A 7 -27.07 11.45 -13.24
N ILE A 8 -26.53 10.66 -14.16
CA ILE A 8 -27.22 10.16 -15.35
C ILE A 8 -27.13 8.63 -15.34
N GLU A 9 -28.24 7.92 -15.33
CA GLU A 9 -28.28 6.48 -15.56
C GLU A 9 -28.42 6.19 -17.06
N ILE A 10 -27.53 5.36 -17.60
CA ILE A 10 -27.46 5.09 -19.02
C ILE A 10 -26.99 3.67 -19.28
N ALA A 11 -27.35 3.12 -20.45
CA ALA A 11 -26.85 1.83 -20.88
C ALA A 11 -25.34 1.89 -21.20
N ARG A 12 -24.66 0.76 -20.98
CA ARG A 12 -23.22 0.54 -21.19
C ARG A 12 -22.68 1.17 -22.49
N ASP A 13 -23.38 0.92 -23.61
CA ASP A 13 -22.91 1.29 -24.95
C ASP A 13 -22.74 2.82 -25.13
N HIS A 14 -23.32 3.60 -24.23
CA HIS A 14 -23.31 5.06 -24.31
C HIS A 14 -22.55 5.73 -23.16
N ALA A 15 -22.14 4.98 -22.12
CA ALA A 15 -21.56 5.54 -20.90
C ALA A 15 -20.23 6.26 -21.15
N GLU A 16 -19.32 5.63 -21.89
CA GLU A 16 -18.01 6.19 -22.23
C GLU A 16 -18.15 7.42 -23.14
N ALA A 17 -18.94 7.29 -24.22
CA ALA A 17 -19.16 8.42 -25.15
C ALA A 17 -19.84 9.63 -24.46
N LEU A 18 -20.79 9.39 -23.54
CA LEU A 18 -21.41 10.46 -22.78
C LEU A 18 -20.44 11.08 -21.76
N SER A 19 -19.58 10.27 -21.13
CA SER A 19 -18.54 10.76 -20.23
C SER A 19 -17.59 11.71 -20.93
N ASP A 20 -17.07 11.32 -22.08
CA ASP A 20 -16.18 12.16 -22.90
C ASP A 20 -16.88 13.46 -23.35
N ALA A 21 -18.11 13.35 -23.83
CA ALA A 21 -18.89 14.51 -24.28
C ALA A 21 -19.17 15.50 -23.14
N LEU A 22 -19.46 15.01 -21.92
CA LEU A 22 -19.67 15.88 -20.75
C LEU A 22 -18.38 16.64 -20.37
N MET A 23 -17.23 16.01 -20.48
CA MET A 23 -15.94 16.68 -20.28
C MET A 23 -15.69 17.77 -21.33
N GLU A 24 -16.04 17.52 -22.59
CA GLU A 24 -15.86 18.49 -23.68
C GLU A 24 -16.75 19.72 -23.52
N VAL A 25 -17.97 19.58 -22.97
CA VAL A 25 -18.91 20.70 -22.80
C VAL A 25 -18.78 21.42 -21.46
N GLY A 26 -17.76 21.08 -20.64
CA GLY A 26 -17.36 21.87 -19.47
C GLY A 26 -17.65 21.23 -18.11
N ALA A 27 -17.86 19.91 -18.04
CA ALA A 27 -17.78 19.22 -16.77
C ALA A 27 -16.35 19.28 -16.22
N LEU A 28 -16.20 19.44 -14.90
CA LEU A 28 -14.91 19.53 -14.21
C LEU A 28 -14.27 18.16 -14.03
N SER A 29 -15.08 17.14 -13.81
CA SER A 29 -14.70 15.72 -13.81
C SER A 29 -15.91 14.87 -14.14
N VAL A 30 -15.68 13.67 -14.67
CA VAL A 30 -16.73 12.69 -14.92
C VAL A 30 -16.23 11.31 -14.45
N SER A 31 -17.07 10.60 -13.70
CA SER A 31 -16.88 9.19 -13.34
C SER A 31 -17.99 8.32 -13.92
N VAL A 32 -17.65 7.05 -14.18
CA VAL A 32 -18.64 6.03 -14.56
C VAL A 32 -18.64 4.98 -13.45
N GLU A 33 -19.81 4.75 -12.89
CA GLU A 33 -20.03 3.89 -11.72
C GLU A 33 -21.05 2.79 -12.05
N ASP A 34 -21.10 1.74 -11.22
CA ASP A 34 -22.18 0.76 -11.30
C ASP A 34 -23.48 1.40 -10.82
N ALA A 35 -24.51 1.41 -11.68
CA ALA A 35 -25.82 1.87 -11.26
C ALA A 35 -26.49 0.91 -10.27
N ASP A 36 -26.06 -0.34 -10.24
CA ASP A 36 -26.58 -1.40 -9.39
C ASP A 36 -25.77 -1.60 -8.10
N GLU A 37 -24.80 -0.71 -7.81
CA GLU A 37 -23.99 -0.74 -6.58
C GLU A 37 -24.87 -0.82 -5.32
N GLY A 38 -24.52 -1.75 -4.41
CA GLY A 38 -25.26 -1.99 -3.16
C GLY A 38 -26.54 -2.81 -3.34
N THR A 39 -26.80 -3.38 -4.51
CA THR A 39 -27.92 -4.27 -4.82
C THR A 39 -27.45 -5.71 -5.07
N ASP A 40 -28.40 -6.67 -5.10
CA ASP A 40 -28.11 -8.07 -5.47
C ASP A 40 -27.64 -8.24 -6.94
N GLN A 41 -27.64 -7.17 -7.73
CA GLN A 41 -27.24 -7.15 -9.14
C GLN A 41 -25.86 -6.52 -9.37
N GLU A 42 -25.24 -6.03 -8.31
CA GLU A 42 -23.87 -5.48 -8.35
C GLU A 42 -22.88 -6.49 -8.94
N LYS A 43 -22.12 -6.04 -9.94
CA LYS A 43 -21.08 -6.86 -10.59
C LYS A 43 -19.70 -6.20 -10.40
N PRO A 44 -18.78 -6.79 -9.61
CA PRO A 44 -17.42 -6.26 -9.49
C PRO A 44 -16.70 -6.36 -10.84
N LEU A 45 -16.22 -5.22 -11.39
CA LEU A 45 -15.40 -5.18 -12.60
C LEU A 45 -13.92 -5.44 -12.33
N PHE A 46 -13.49 -5.39 -11.06
CA PHE A 46 -12.10 -5.56 -10.71
C PHE A 46 -11.79 -7.03 -10.48
N GLY A 47 -11.01 -7.62 -11.40
CA GLY A 47 -10.39 -8.93 -11.20
C GLY A 47 -9.15 -8.84 -10.30
N GLU A 48 -8.72 -9.99 -9.76
CA GLU A 48 -7.42 -10.10 -9.07
C GLU A 48 -6.28 -9.65 -10.00
N PRO A 49 -5.16 -9.13 -9.45
CA PRO A 49 -3.99 -8.75 -10.24
C PRO A 49 -3.54 -9.89 -11.16
N GLY A 50 -3.60 -9.67 -12.48
CA GLY A 50 -3.26 -10.66 -13.50
C GLY A 50 -4.45 -11.24 -14.27
N MET A 51 -5.68 -10.92 -13.90
CA MET A 51 -6.86 -11.18 -14.74
C MET A 51 -7.11 -9.99 -15.65
N ILE A 52 -7.23 -10.25 -16.94
CA ILE A 52 -7.70 -9.24 -17.90
C ILE A 52 -9.21 -9.14 -17.69
N PRO A 53 -9.77 -7.95 -17.37
CA PRO A 53 -11.20 -7.78 -17.28
C PRO A 53 -11.83 -8.18 -18.62
N THR A 54 -12.77 -9.10 -18.60
CA THR A 54 -13.48 -9.53 -19.80
C THR A 54 -14.49 -8.48 -20.28
N GLU A 55 -14.78 -7.50 -19.43
CA GLU A 55 -15.74 -6.43 -19.68
C GLU A 55 -15.19 -5.10 -19.15
N ALA A 56 -15.34 -4.03 -19.94
CA ALA A 56 -14.78 -2.70 -19.63
C ALA A 56 -15.78 -1.75 -18.96
N ALA A 57 -17.06 -2.11 -18.83
CA ALA A 57 -18.10 -1.30 -18.19
C ALA A 57 -19.27 -2.17 -17.69
N TRP A 58 -20.10 -1.61 -16.80
CA TRP A 58 -21.32 -2.25 -16.29
C TRP A 58 -22.45 -2.19 -17.31
N ASP A 59 -23.31 -3.21 -17.36
CA ASP A 59 -24.48 -3.25 -18.27
C ASP A 59 -25.43 -2.07 -18.02
N HIS A 60 -25.52 -1.63 -16.76
CA HIS A 60 -26.25 -0.47 -16.30
C HIS A 60 -25.28 0.46 -15.60
N SER A 61 -24.96 1.57 -16.24
CA SER A 61 -23.92 2.49 -15.78
C SER A 61 -24.53 3.78 -15.26
N ARG A 62 -23.90 4.36 -14.25
CA ARG A 62 -24.21 5.69 -13.71
C ARG A 62 -23.05 6.61 -14.07
N VAL A 63 -23.32 7.62 -14.89
CA VAL A 63 -22.37 8.67 -15.23
C VAL A 63 -22.59 9.82 -14.25
N VAL A 64 -21.55 10.17 -13.49
CA VAL A 64 -21.58 11.26 -12.51
C VAL A 64 -20.64 12.35 -12.98
N ALA A 65 -21.17 13.50 -13.32
CA ALA A 65 -20.42 14.66 -13.78
C ALA A 65 -20.41 15.76 -12.72
N LEU A 66 -19.23 16.25 -12.36
CA LEU A 66 -19.07 17.41 -11.48
C LEU A 66 -19.09 18.69 -12.31
N THR A 67 -19.91 19.65 -11.93
CA THR A 67 -20.03 20.94 -12.60
C THR A 67 -19.93 22.08 -11.59
N ASP A 68 -19.66 23.30 -12.08
CA ASP A 68 -19.77 24.49 -11.25
C ASP A 68 -21.23 24.68 -10.78
N VAL A 69 -21.42 25.21 -9.57
CA VAL A 69 -22.76 25.46 -9.00
C VAL A 69 -23.57 26.45 -9.83
N ASP A 70 -22.89 27.38 -10.50
CA ASP A 70 -23.52 28.42 -11.33
C ASP A 70 -23.71 27.97 -12.77
N ALA A 71 -23.30 26.76 -13.16
CA ALA A 71 -23.47 26.23 -14.51
C ALA A 71 -24.94 25.85 -14.78
N ASP A 72 -25.34 25.91 -16.05
CA ASP A 72 -26.65 25.37 -16.51
C ASP A 72 -26.48 23.85 -16.77
N GLN A 73 -26.71 23.02 -15.75
CA GLN A 73 -26.56 21.57 -15.83
C GLN A 73 -27.46 20.98 -16.93
N GLY A 74 -28.65 21.55 -17.12
CA GLY A 74 -29.58 21.11 -18.18
C GLY A 74 -29.01 21.33 -19.57
N ALA A 75 -28.40 22.49 -19.80
CA ALA A 75 -27.76 22.81 -21.07
C ALA A 75 -26.53 21.91 -21.33
N ILE A 76 -25.70 21.67 -20.30
CA ILE A 76 -24.53 20.80 -20.39
C ILE A 76 -24.95 19.38 -20.80
N VAL A 77 -25.94 18.79 -20.11
CA VAL A 77 -26.42 17.42 -20.43
C VAL A 77 -27.05 17.37 -21.82
N ALA A 78 -27.82 18.37 -22.19
CA ALA A 78 -28.47 18.42 -23.52
C ALA A 78 -27.44 18.53 -24.66
N GLU A 79 -26.42 19.35 -24.49
CA GLU A 79 -25.35 19.56 -25.47
C GLU A 79 -24.47 18.31 -25.59
N ALA A 80 -24.07 17.71 -24.48
CA ALA A 80 -23.29 16.46 -24.45
C ALA A 80 -24.06 15.32 -25.14
N ALA A 81 -25.33 15.13 -24.81
CA ALA A 81 -26.15 14.10 -25.42
C ALA A 81 -26.35 14.33 -26.94
N ALA A 82 -26.58 15.57 -27.34
CA ALA A 82 -26.75 15.91 -28.76
C ALA A 82 -25.47 15.65 -29.58
N SER A 83 -24.29 15.92 -29.02
CA SER A 83 -23.00 15.70 -29.70
C SER A 83 -22.76 14.24 -30.07
N ILE A 84 -23.31 13.29 -29.28
CA ILE A 84 -23.22 11.84 -29.52
C ILE A 84 -24.51 11.26 -30.14
N GLY A 85 -25.42 12.12 -30.57
CA GLY A 85 -26.64 11.71 -31.27
C GLY A 85 -27.71 11.08 -30.38
N LEU A 86 -27.68 11.31 -29.07
CA LEU A 86 -28.69 10.84 -28.13
C LEU A 86 -29.70 11.92 -27.80
N PRO A 87 -30.96 11.53 -27.48
CA PRO A 87 -31.89 12.44 -26.81
C PRO A 87 -31.35 12.75 -25.41
N THR A 88 -31.68 13.93 -24.89
CA THR A 88 -31.30 14.31 -23.52
C THR A 88 -31.82 13.27 -22.52
N PRO A 89 -30.91 12.53 -21.83
CA PRO A 89 -31.33 11.54 -20.87
C PRO A 89 -31.91 12.18 -19.61
N PRO A 90 -32.74 11.47 -18.84
CA PRO A 90 -33.14 11.93 -17.52
C PRO A 90 -31.90 11.99 -16.62
N PHE A 91 -31.82 13.01 -15.80
CA PHE A 91 -30.73 13.20 -14.85
C PHE A 91 -31.24 13.75 -13.52
N THR A 92 -30.47 13.54 -12.48
CA THR A 92 -30.69 14.18 -11.18
C THR A 92 -29.52 15.09 -10.85
N VAL A 93 -29.81 16.13 -10.08
CA VAL A 93 -28.81 17.12 -9.66
C VAL A 93 -28.67 17.03 -8.15
N ARG A 94 -27.44 16.86 -7.66
CA ARG A 94 -27.11 16.84 -6.25
C ARG A 94 -26.18 18.01 -5.95
N SER A 95 -26.49 18.80 -4.94
CA SER A 95 -25.52 19.79 -4.43
C SER A 95 -24.43 19.07 -3.68
N VAL A 96 -23.19 19.26 -4.09
CA VAL A 96 -22.02 18.84 -3.30
C VAL A 96 -21.79 19.96 -2.30
N ALA A 97 -22.10 19.69 -1.04
CA ALA A 97 -21.78 20.62 0.02
C ALA A 97 -20.27 20.89 0.00
N ASP A 98 -19.90 22.13 0.33
CA ASP A 98 -18.49 22.46 0.57
C ASP A 98 -18.08 21.80 1.89
N GLU A 99 -18.06 20.46 1.85
CA GLU A 99 -17.58 19.68 2.99
C GLU A 99 -16.06 19.80 2.99
N ASP A 100 -15.53 19.96 4.17
CA ASP A 100 -14.08 19.88 4.40
C ASP A 100 -13.63 18.43 4.11
N TRP A 101 -13.38 18.15 2.84
CA TRP A 101 -12.93 16.83 2.35
C TRP A 101 -11.71 16.34 3.10
N VAL A 102 -10.86 17.26 3.56
CA VAL A 102 -9.73 16.96 4.42
C VAL A 102 -10.23 16.36 5.73
N ARG A 103 -11.20 17.01 6.37
CA ARG A 103 -11.77 16.54 7.64
C ARG A 103 -12.57 15.26 7.49
N LEU A 104 -13.31 15.12 6.37
CA LEU A 104 -14.08 13.90 6.09
C LEU A 104 -13.14 12.72 5.87
N THR A 105 -12.10 12.90 5.05
CA THR A 105 -11.07 11.89 4.82
C THR A 105 -10.32 11.56 6.12
N GLN A 106 -9.94 12.56 6.90
CA GLN A 106 -9.29 12.36 8.19
C GLN A 106 -10.15 11.56 9.17
N SER A 107 -11.48 11.77 9.18
CA SER A 107 -12.39 11.04 10.08
C SER A 107 -12.49 9.53 9.78
N GLN A 108 -12.13 9.10 8.58
CA GLN A 108 -12.12 7.69 8.18
C GLN A 108 -10.92 6.91 8.70
N PHE A 109 -9.86 7.61 9.14
CA PHE A 109 -8.63 6.97 9.59
C PHE A 109 -8.46 7.16 11.10
N ALA A 110 -8.93 6.18 11.87
CA ALA A 110 -8.70 6.11 13.32
C ALA A 110 -7.32 5.52 13.64
N PRO A 111 -6.78 5.77 14.84
CA PRO A 111 -5.60 5.09 15.34
C PRO A 111 -5.74 3.56 15.27
N ILE A 112 -4.69 2.87 14.83
CA ILE A 112 -4.68 1.42 14.65
C ILE A 112 -3.83 0.80 15.74
N HIS A 113 -4.40 -0.14 16.51
CA HIS A 113 -3.68 -0.96 17.47
C HIS A 113 -3.17 -2.24 16.82
N ILE A 114 -1.90 -2.57 17.02
CA ILE A 114 -1.24 -3.74 16.44
C ILE A 114 -0.47 -4.47 17.55
N GLY A 115 -0.61 -5.79 17.58
CA GLY A 115 0.02 -6.59 18.62
C GLY A 115 -0.46 -6.23 20.03
N THR A 116 0.47 -6.05 20.94
CA THR A 116 0.17 -5.73 22.34
C THR A 116 0.39 -4.26 22.70
N ASN A 117 1.32 -3.57 22.02
CA ASN A 117 1.78 -2.25 22.45
C ASN A 117 2.05 -1.26 21.31
N ILE A 118 1.82 -1.63 20.04
CA ILE A 118 2.10 -0.76 18.90
C ILE A 118 0.83 -0.01 18.49
N TRP A 119 0.97 1.30 18.31
CA TRP A 119 -0.08 2.18 17.81
C TRP A 119 0.39 2.93 16.57
N VAL A 120 -0.34 2.84 15.49
CA VAL A 120 -0.18 3.71 14.32
C VAL A 120 -1.24 4.80 14.42
N VAL A 121 -0.79 6.03 14.55
CA VAL A 121 -1.65 7.17 14.88
C VAL A 121 -1.48 8.25 13.81
N PRO A 122 -2.56 8.62 13.08
CA PRO A 122 -2.54 9.77 12.20
C PRO A 122 -2.25 11.07 12.96
N SER A 123 -1.59 12.04 12.32
CA SER A 123 -1.14 13.30 12.93
C SER A 123 -2.27 14.16 13.53
N TRP A 124 -3.52 13.94 13.10
CA TRP A 124 -4.72 14.63 13.61
C TRP A 124 -5.41 13.92 14.77
N HIS A 125 -4.84 12.85 15.29
CA HIS A 125 -5.33 12.12 16.44
C HIS A 125 -4.33 12.15 17.59
N GLU A 126 -4.85 12.09 18.82
CA GLU A 126 -4.04 11.81 20.00
C GLU A 126 -3.83 10.30 20.15
N ALA A 127 -2.67 9.90 20.65
CA ALA A 127 -2.38 8.49 20.91
C ALA A 127 -3.32 7.94 21.98
N PRO A 128 -4.04 6.83 21.74
CA PRO A 128 -4.97 6.25 22.71
C PRO A 128 -4.28 5.74 23.98
N ASP A 129 -3.02 5.29 23.87
CA ASP A 129 -2.17 4.90 24.99
C ASP A 129 -0.81 5.61 24.87
N PRO A 130 -0.52 6.60 25.74
CA PRO A 130 0.75 7.32 25.70
C PRO A 130 1.96 6.48 26.11
N ASN A 131 1.77 5.30 26.71
CA ASN A 131 2.86 4.41 27.09
C ASN A 131 3.17 3.39 25.99
N GLY A 132 2.36 3.32 24.95
CA GLY A 132 2.57 2.45 23.80
C GLY A 132 3.73 2.89 22.93
N LEU A 133 4.16 2.02 22.03
CA LEU A 133 5.04 2.35 20.93
C LEU A 133 4.22 3.08 19.86
N ILE A 134 4.33 4.39 19.83
CA ILE A 134 3.53 5.23 18.94
C ILE A 134 4.31 5.51 17.67
N LEU A 135 3.66 5.28 16.53
CA LEU A 135 4.09 5.67 15.19
C LEU A 135 3.11 6.71 14.65
N GLU A 136 3.55 7.94 14.51
CA GLU A 136 2.78 8.96 13.80
C GLU A 136 2.91 8.74 12.30
N LEU A 137 1.81 8.35 11.66
CA LEU A 137 1.79 8.04 10.23
C LEU A 137 0.46 8.45 9.62
N ASP A 138 0.52 9.37 8.66
CA ASP A 138 -0.64 9.77 7.89
C ASP A 138 -0.87 8.82 6.71
N PRO A 139 -2.12 8.46 6.38
CA PRO A 139 -2.44 7.80 5.13
C PRO A 139 -1.94 8.65 3.96
N GLY A 140 -1.10 8.09 3.11
CA GLY A 140 -0.47 8.78 2.01
C GLY A 140 -0.36 7.91 0.76
N LEU A 141 0.38 8.40 -0.25
CA LEU A 141 0.60 7.71 -1.52
C LEU A 141 1.52 6.49 -1.38
N ALA A 142 2.36 6.42 -0.34
CA ALA A 142 3.23 5.28 -0.11
C ALA A 142 2.47 4.12 0.54
N PHE A 143 2.75 2.89 0.09
CA PHE A 143 2.21 1.67 0.68
C PHE A 143 2.73 1.47 2.12
N GLY A 144 1.90 0.86 3.00
CA GLY A 144 2.31 0.56 4.37
C GLY A 144 1.73 1.51 5.42
N THR A 145 0.41 1.68 5.44
CA THR A 145 -0.32 2.46 6.47
C THR A 145 -0.53 1.71 7.79
N GLY A 146 -0.09 0.45 7.86
CA GLY A 146 -0.30 -0.41 9.03
C GLY A 146 -1.65 -1.15 9.07
N SER A 147 -2.61 -0.81 8.22
CA SER A 147 -3.93 -1.45 8.20
C SER A 147 -3.93 -2.85 7.56
N HIS A 148 -3.06 -3.06 6.56
CA HIS A 148 -3.03 -4.31 5.81
C HIS A 148 -2.51 -5.48 6.66
N PRO A 149 -3.11 -6.69 6.58
CA PRO A 149 -2.69 -7.86 7.37
C PRO A 149 -1.19 -8.18 7.28
N THR A 150 -0.58 -8.05 6.09
CA THR A 150 0.85 -8.33 5.90
C THR A 150 1.77 -7.40 6.71
N THR A 151 1.43 -6.12 6.79
CA THR A 151 2.16 -5.13 7.58
C THR A 151 1.98 -5.42 9.07
N ARG A 152 0.75 -5.74 9.50
CA ARG A 152 0.44 -6.12 10.89
C ARG A 152 1.25 -7.33 11.32
N LEU A 153 1.25 -8.40 10.53
CA LEU A 153 2.02 -9.61 10.80
C LEU A 153 3.53 -9.34 10.98
N CYS A 154 4.11 -8.47 10.14
CA CYS A 154 5.52 -8.10 10.31
C CYS A 154 5.76 -7.28 11.58
N MET A 155 4.86 -6.34 11.91
CA MET A 155 4.98 -5.53 13.13
C MET A 155 4.81 -6.38 14.38
N GLU A 156 3.85 -7.31 14.42
CA GLU A 156 3.65 -8.27 15.51
C GLU A 156 4.85 -9.20 15.66
N TRP A 157 5.46 -9.61 14.53
CA TRP A 157 6.69 -10.41 14.58
C TRP A 157 7.84 -9.62 15.21
N LEU A 158 8.02 -8.36 14.82
CA LEU A 158 9.03 -7.46 15.39
C LEU A 158 8.81 -7.27 16.90
N GLU A 159 7.56 -7.08 17.32
CA GLU A 159 7.19 -6.94 18.73
C GLU A 159 7.51 -8.21 19.54
N ALA A 160 7.20 -9.37 18.98
CA ALA A 160 7.49 -10.67 19.63
C ALA A 160 8.98 -11.03 19.68
N HIS A 161 9.81 -10.40 18.83
CA HIS A 161 11.24 -10.71 18.69
C HIS A 161 12.10 -9.43 18.77
N PRO A 162 12.01 -8.66 19.84
CA PRO A 162 12.80 -7.44 19.99
C PRO A 162 14.30 -7.79 19.96
N ALA A 163 15.05 -7.03 19.16
CA ALA A 163 16.48 -7.22 18.98
C ALA A 163 17.25 -5.90 19.26
N PRO A 164 17.38 -5.47 20.53
CA PRO A 164 18.06 -4.23 20.87
C PRO A 164 19.52 -4.24 20.36
N GLY A 165 19.91 -3.13 19.70
CA GLY A 165 21.23 -2.98 19.11
C GLY A 165 21.46 -3.75 17.81
N ALA A 166 20.53 -4.59 17.36
CA ALA A 166 20.63 -5.32 16.10
C ALA A 166 20.63 -4.39 14.88
N THR A 167 21.34 -4.80 13.84
CA THR A 167 21.27 -4.16 12.52
C THR A 167 20.08 -4.70 11.74
N VAL A 168 19.27 -3.80 11.15
CA VAL A 168 18.02 -4.17 10.46
C VAL A 168 18.00 -3.63 9.04
N LEU A 169 17.59 -4.47 8.10
CA LEU A 169 17.27 -4.09 6.73
C LEU A 169 15.79 -4.30 6.45
N ASP A 170 15.10 -3.23 6.06
CA ASP A 170 13.73 -3.24 5.54
C ASP A 170 13.78 -3.11 4.02
N TYR A 171 13.51 -4.20 3.29
CA TYR A 171 13.61 -4.24 1.83
C TYR A 171 12.23 -4.20 1.17
N GLY A 172 11.96 -3.17 0.38
CA GLY A 172 10.62 -2.77 -0.04
C GLY A 172 9.94 -1.99 1.09
N CYS A 173 10.65 -0.96 1.61
CA CYS A 173 10.27 -0.31 2.87
C CYS A 173 9.00 0.54 2.76
N GLY A 174 8.58 0.95 1.56
CA GLY A 174 7.40 1.77 1.35
C GLY A 174 7.43 3.04 2.22
N SER A 175 6.45 3.18 3.11
CA SER A 175 6.36 4.28 4.09
C SER A 175 7.47 4.28 5.15
N GLY A 176 8.29 3.23 5.23
CA GLY A 176 9.30 3.03 6.27
C GLY A 176 8.76 2.50 7.60
N ILE A 177 7.49 2.08 7.64
CA ILE A 177 6.81 1.70 8.89
C ILE A 177 7.52 0.58 9.64
N LEU A 178 7.98 -0.49 8.95
CA LEU A 178 8.65 -1.62 9.58
C LEU A 178 10.04 -1.24 10.09
N ALA A 179 10.77 -0.44 9.32
CA ALA A 179 12.04 0.14 9.74
C ALA A 179 11.89 1.00 11.01
N MET A 180 10.84 1.85 11.07
CA MET A 180 10.55 2.68 12.23
C MET A 180 10.15 1.85 13.46
N VAL A 181 9.33 0.81 13.29
CA VAL A 181 9.01 -0.13 14.39
C VAL A 181 10.28 -0.74 14.95
N ALA A 182 11.13 -1.31 14.07
CA ALA A 182 12.40 -1.90 14.51
C ALA A 182 13.26 -0.88 15.27
N LYS A 183 13.37 0.35 14.77
CA LYS A 183 14.13 1.43 15.41
C LYS A 183 13.59 1.80 16.77
N LYS A 184 12.29 2.02 16.91
CA LYS A 184 11.62 2.34 18.17
C LYS A 184 11.69 1.19 19.19
N MET A 185 11.85 -0.06 18.72
CA MET A 185 12.08 -1.24 19.56
C MET A 185 13.55 -1.43 19.98
N GLY A 186 14.39 -0.44 19.67
CA GLY A 186 15.78 -0.40 20.13
C GLY A 186 16.80 -0.99 19.16
N ALA A 187 16.43 -1.26 17.92
CA ALA A 187 17.42 -1.65 16.89
C ALA A 187 18.53 -0.57 16.79
N GLY A 188 19.74 -1.03 16.50
CA GLY A 188 20.91 -0.19 16.28
C GLY A 188 20.84 0.54 14.93
N ASP A 189 21.62 0.10 13.97
CA ASP A 189 21.58 0.64 12.61
C ASP A 189 20.43 0.03 11.83
N VAL A 190 19.58 0.89 11.25
CA VAL A 190 18.44 0.49 10.44
C VAL A 190 18.56 1.11 9.06
N ALA A 191 18.42 0.29 8.03
CA ALA A 191 18.39 0.72 6.64
C ALA A 191 17.07 0.31 5.98
N GLY A 192 16.48 1.22 5.20
CA GLY A 192 15.33 0.95 4.33
C GLY A 192 15.74 1.02 2.86
N VAL A 193 15.20 0.15 2.04
CA VAL A 193 15.43 0.13 0.59
C VAL A 193 14.10 0.04 -0.13
N ASP A 194 13.87 0.90 -1.11
CA ASP A 194 12.73 0.79 -2.01
C ASP A 194 13.12 1.17 -3.44
N ILE A 195 12.42 0.59 -4.41
CA ILE A 195 12.62 0.89 -5.83
C ILE A 195 11.99 2.23 -6.24
N ASP A 196 10.97 2.66 -5.49
CA ASP A 196 10.24 3.89 -5.77
C ASP A 196 10.88 5.09 -5.04
N PRO A 197 11.37 6.10 -5.79
CA PRO A 197 11.90 7.32 -5.18
C PRO A 197 10.89 8.06 -4.29
N GLN A 198 9.59 7.99 -4.60
CA GLN A 198 8.54 8.62 -3.79
C GLN A 198 8.37 7.90 -2.45
N ALA A 199 8.48 6.57 -2.45
CA ALA A 199 8.48 5.79 -1.21
C ALA A 199 9.68 6.17 -0.31
N ILE A 200 10.88 6.34 -0.89
CA ILE A 200 12.07 6.77 -0.15
C ILE A 200 11.90 8.16 0.46
N GLU A 201 11.32 9.11 -0.29
CA GLU A 201 11.04 10.46 0.24
C GLU A 201 10.03 10.41 1.39
N SER A 202 8.93 9.72 1.19
CA SER A 202 7.90 9.50 2.22
C SER A 202 8.46 8.81 3.48
N ALA A 203 9.29 7.78 3.31
CA ALA A 203 9.91 7.08 4.42
C ALA A 203 10.85 7.99 5.24
N ARG A 204 11.60 8.88 4.58
CA ARG A 204 12.46 9.87 5.25
C ARG A 204 11.64 10.87 6.06
N GLU A 205 10.57 11.39 5.48
CA GLU A 205 9.67 12.32 6.18
C GLU A 205 9.00 11.66 7.39
N ASN A 206 8.51 10.43 7.23
CA ASN A 206 7.89 9.67 8.30
C ASN A 206 8.89 9.35 9.41
N ALA A 207 10.11 8.95 9.07
CA ALA A 207 11.16 8.68 10.05
C ALA A 207 11.56 9.94 10.83
N ALA A 208 11.68 11.09 10.15
CA ALA A 208 11.96 12.36 10.77
C ALA A 208 10.85 12.78 11.74
N ARG A 209 9.57 12.62 11.35
CA ARG A 209 8.41 12.91 12.19
C ARG A 209 8.35 12.03 13.45
N ASN A 210 8.86 10.82 13.34
CA ASN A 210 8.91 9.84 14.43
C ASN A 210 10.22 9.83 15.24
N ASP A 211 11.13 10.79 15.03
CA ASP A 211 12.44 10.86 15.66
C ASP A 211 13.29 9.58 15.46
N CYS A 212 13.15 8.93 14.30
CA CYS A 212 13.86 7.72 13.95
C CYS A 212 15.02 8.03 13.00
N ALA A 213 16.27 7.86 13.47
CA ALA A 213 17.44 7.94 12.61
C ALA A 213 17.58 6.63 11.81
N ILE A 214 17.19 6.68 10.53
CA ILE A 214 17.17 5.55 9.60
C ILE A 214 17.71 6.03 8.26
N ASP A 215 18.55 5.21 7.62
CA ASP A 215 19.07 5.48 6.29
C ASP A 215 18.20 4.82 5.23
N PHE A 216 17.71 5.60 4.26
CA PHE A 216 16.85 5.12 3.16
C PHE A 216 17.54 5.29 1.81
N TYR A 217 17.49 4.23 0.99
CA TYR A 217 18.25 4.13 -0.25
C TYR A 217 17.41 3.59 -1.42
N LEU A 218 17.72 4.05 -2.61
CA LEU A 218 17.41 3.29 -3.82
C LEU A 218 18.32 2.06 -3.93
N PRO A 219 17.93 0.98 -4.65
CA PRO A 219 18.72 -0.26 -4.72
C PRO A 219 20.17 -0.08 -5.16
N ASP A 220 20.42 0.80 -6.13
CA ASP A 220 21.78 1.06 -6.64
C ASP A 220 22.64 1.78 -5.62
N ASP A 221 22.11 2.78 -4.92
CA ASP A 221 22.79 3.52 -3.87
C ASP A 221 23.08 2.61 -2.66
N PHE A 222 22.13 1.75 -2.31
CA PHE A 222 22.31 0.76 -1.24
C PHE A 222 23.43 -0.23 -1.55
N ALA A 223 23.55 -0.66 -2.80
CA ALA A 223 24.63 -1.58 -3.22
C ALA A 223 26.04 -1.01 -2.98
N VAL A 224 26.19 0.30 -3.03
CA VAL A 224 27.44 1.01 -2.74
C VAL A 224 27.61 1.21 -1.22
N SER A 225 26.63 1.80 -0.55
CA SER A 225 26.67 2.14 0.88
C SER A 225 26.76 0.93 1.81
N ALA A 226 26.05 -0.15 1.49
CA ALA A 226 26.05 -1.36 2.31
C ALA A 226 27.44 -2.03 2.41
N LYS A 227 28.34 -1.78 1.44
CA LYS A 227 29.72 -2.30 1.49
C LYS A 227 30.61 -1.53 2.45
N GLU A 228 30.30 -0.26 2.68
CA GLU A 228 31.11 0.66 3.47
C GLU A 228 30.68 0.71 4.94
N GLN A 229 29.38 0.71 5.20
CA GLN A 229 28.81 0.98 6.53
C GLN A 229 28.46 -0.27 7.35
N HIS A 230 28.06 -1.37 6.69
CA HIS A 230 27.66 -2.60 7.38
C HIS A 230 28.64 -3.72 7.07
N ALA A 231 29.14 -4.42 8.07
CA ALA A 231 30.11 -5.50 7.95
C ALA A 231 29.69 -6.50 6.85
N LYS A 232 30.22 -6.31 5.62
CA LYS A 232 29.93 -7.10 4.42
C LYS A 232 28.49 -6.98 3.89
N GLY A 233 27.73 -5.92 4.25
CA GLY A 233 26.34 -5.70 3.79
C GLY A 233 25.35 -6.73 4.29
N ARG A 234 25.57 -7.26 5.52
CA ARG A 234 24.69 -8.23 6.20
C ARG A 234 24.09 -7.62 7.45
N PHE A 235 22.90 -8.07 7.80
CA PHE A 235 22.08 -7.55 8.87
C PHE A 235 21.64 -8.69 9.81
N ASP A 236 21.50 -8.38 11.07
CA ASP A 236 21.00 -9.34 12.09
C ASP A 236 19.53 -9.67 11.83
N LEU A 237 18.80 -8.73 11.24
CA LEU A 237 17.41 -8.92 10.81
C LEU A 237 17.21 -8.34 9.40
N VAL A 238 16.61 -9.13 8.53
CA VAL A 238 16.10 -8.67 7.23
C VAL A 238 14.59 -8.86 7.22
N VAL A 239 13.85 -7.80 6.94
CA VAL A 239 12.40 -7.84 6.73
C VAL A 239 12.08 -7.41 5.31
N ALA A 240 11.12 -8.10 4.66
CA ALA A 240 10.60 -7.71 3.36
C ALA A 240 9.10 -8.02 3.28
N ASN A 241 8.29 -6.98 3.10
CA ASN A 241 6.84 -7.09 2.92
C ASN A 241 6.47 -6.65 1.50
N ILE A 242 6.71 -7.53 0.54
CA ILE A 242 6.48 -7.31 -0.88
C ILE A 242 5.80 -8.53 -1.52
N LEU A 243 5.35 -8.41 -2.75
CA LEU A 243 4.65 -9.49 -3.45
C LEU A 243 5.50 -10.77 -3.57
N SER A 244 4.83 -11.93 -3.58
CA SER A 244 5.46 -13.26 -3.62
C SER A 244 6.39 -13.48 -4.82
N SER A 245 6.06 -12.96 -6.01
CA SER A 245 6.87 -13.14 -7.21
C SER A 245 8.24 -12.45 -7.12
N PRO A 246 8.36 -11.16 -6.75
CA PRO A 246 9.64 -10.53 -6.43
C PRO A 246 10.40 -11.27 -5.31
N LEU A 247 9.73 -11.70 -4.23
CA LEU A 247 10.39 -12.44 -3.15
C LEU A 247 11.10 -13.70 -3.64
N LYS A 248 10.44 -14.49 -4.49
CA LYS A 248 11.03 -15.71 -5.08
C LYS A 248 12.28 -15.39 -5.93
N VAL A 249 12.21 -14.36 -6.78
CA VAL A 249 13.32 -13.96 -7.64
C VAL A 249 14.51 -13.45 -6.83
N MET A 250 14.24 -12.69 -5.77
CA MET A 250 15.28 -12.09 -4.92
C MET A 250 15.77 -12.99 -3.79
N ALA A 251 15.32 -14.25 -3.69
CA ALA A 251 15.70 -15.15 -2.62
C ALA A 251 17.23 -15.25 -2.39
N PRO A 252 18.09 -15.40 -3.40
CA PRO A 252 19.54 -15.44 -3.19
C PRO A 252 20.08 -14.12 -2.62
N MET A 253 19.54 -12.98 -3.06
CA MET A 253 19.99 -11.66 -2.64
C MET A 253 19.54 -11.38 -1.20
N LEU A 254 18.27 -11.54 -0.88
CA LEU A 254 17.72 -11.28 0.46
C LEU A 254 18.34 -12.22 1.51
N ALA A 255 18.43 -13.52 1.23
CA ALA A 255 19.10 -14.47 2.12
C ALA A 255 20.58 -14.13 2.30
N GLY A 256 21.26 -13.65 1.26
CA GLY A 256 22.64 -13.17 1.31
C GLY A 256 22.85 -11.94 2.19
N ARG A 257 21.78 -11.18 2.51
CA ARG A 257 21.81 -10.03 3.41
C ARG A 257 21.64 -10.41 4.88
N VAL A 258 21.26 -11.65 5.18
CA VAL A 258 21.14 -12.12 6.57
C VAL A 258 22.52 -12.46 7.11
N ALA A 259 22.84 -11.93 8.30
CA ALA A 259 24.06 -12.29 9.02
C ALA A 259 23.99 -13.72 9.54
N PRO A 260 25.13 -14.41 9.77
CA PRO A 260 25.14 -15.70 10.47
C PRO A 260 24.44 -15.60 11.84
N GLY A 261 23.47 -16.47 12.10
CA GLY A 261 22.60 -16.39 13.29
C GLY A 261 21.45 -15.40 13.19
N GLY A 262 21.42 -14.57 12.14
CA GLY A 262 20.39 -13.58 11.90
C GLY A 262 19.06 -14.17 11.46
N ALA A 263 18.04 -13.31 11.38
CA ALA A 263 16.68 -13.68 11.04
C ALA A 263 16.22 -13.07 9.71
N LEU A 264 15.34 -13.77 9.03
CA LEU A 264 14.60 -13.30 7.87
C LEU A 264 13.10 -13.39 8.15
N ILE A 265 12.38 -12.31 7.91
CA ILE A 265 10.90 -12.26 7.96
C ILE A 265 10.39 -11.76 6.62
N LEU A 266 9.47 -12.49 6.01
CA LEU A 266 8.86 -12.18 4.73
C LEU A 266 7.35 -12.13 4.88
N SER A 267 6.70 -11.16 4.25
CA SER A 267 5.25 -11.08 4.11
C SER A 267 4.87 -10.50 2.75
N GLY A 268 3.58 -10.20 2.51
CA GLY A 268 3.07 -9.91 1.17
C GLY A 268 2.77 -11.20 0.38
N VAL A 269 2.59 -12.30 1.10
CA VAL A 269 2.44 -13.66 0.58
C VAL A 269 1.08 -14.21 1.01
N LEU A 270 0.26 -14.64 0.07
CA LEU A 270 -0.97 -15.36 0.37
C LEU A 270 -0.65 -16.77 0.91
N ALA A 271 -1.49 -17.30 1.81
CA ALA A 271 -1.30 -18.61 2.41
C ALA A 271 -1.07 -19.71 1.36
N ARG A 272 -1.79 -19.68 0.22
CA ARG A 272 -1.61 -20.60 -0.90
C ARG A 272 -0.24 -20.52 -1.61
N GLN A 273 0.52 -19.43 -1.40
CA GLN A 273 1.83 -19.19 -2.02
C GLN A 273 2.99 -19.46 -1.05
N ALA A 274 2.70 -19.78 0.20
CA ALA A 274 3.69 -19.92 1.27
C ALA A 274 4.76 -20.96 0.94
N ASP A 275 4.35 -22.13 0.47
CA ASP A 275 5.25 -23.25 0.15
C ASP A 275 6.18 -22.90 -1.02
N GLU A 276 5.67 -22.27 -2.08
CA GLU A 276 6.49 -21.84 -3.23
C GLU A 276 7.55 -20.82 -2.82
N VAL A 277 7.19 -19.87 -1.95
CA VAL A 277 8.16 -18.90 -1.43
C VAL A 277 9.19 -19.60 -0.55
N ALA A 278 8.76 -20.47 0.37
CA ALA A 278 9.67 -21.21 1.24
C ALA A 278 10.63 -22.11 0.46
N GLU A 279 10.18 -22.76 -0.62
CA GLU A 279 11.01 -23.57 -1.53
C GLU A 279 12.09 -22.73 -2.22
N ALA A 280 11.76 -21.50 -2.67
CA ALA A 280 12.74 -20.62 -3.29
C ALA A 280 13.88 -20.20 -2.33
N TYR A 281 13.59 -20.14 -1.05
CA TYR A 281 14.58 -19.81 0.00
C TYR A 281 15.28 -21.04 0.58
N ALA A 282 14.75 -22.26 0.42
CA ALA A 282 15.28 -23.48 1.03
C ALA A 282 16.79 -23.74 0.79
N PRO A 283 17.41 -23.38 -0.37
CA PRO A 283 18.83 -23.52 -0.57
C PRO A 283 19.70 -22.63 0.35
N PHE A 284 19.13 -21.60 0.94
CA PHE A 284 19.83 -20.54 1.70
C PHE A 284 19.43 -20.53 3.16
N ILE A 285 18.12 -20.49 3.42
CA ILE A 285 17.53 -20.38 4.75
C ILE A 285 16.18 -21.09 4.76
N LYS A 286 15.97 -21.98 5.71
CA LYS A 286 14.69 -22.68 5.88
C LYS A 286 13.67 -21.72 6.45
N LEU A 287 12.58 -21.47 5.72
CA LEU A 287 11.45 -20.67 6.17
C LEU A 287 10.29 -21.57 6.61
N GLY A 288 9.52 -21.08 7.56
CA GLY A 288 8.23 -21.64 7.96
C GLY A 288 7.21 -20.52 8.18
N VAL A 289 5.93 -20.87 8.10
CA VAL A 289 4.85 -19.92 8.43
C VAL A 289 4.93 -19.64 9.94
N TRP A 290 5.08 -18.36 10.28
CA TRP A 290 5.06 -17.88 11.65
C TRP A 290 3.63 -17.59 12.12
N ALA A 291 2.87 -16.87 11.29
CA ALA A 291 1.48 -16.55 11.55
C ALA A 291 0.72 -16.30 10.24
N GLU A 292 -0.61 -16.38 10.32
CA GLU A 292 -1.54 -16.14 9.23
C GLU A 292 -2.65 -15.19 9.71
N GLN A 293 -3.05 -14.25 8.87
CA GLN A 293 -4.17 -13.35 9.09
C GLN A 293 -4.85 -13.04 7.76
N ASP A 294 -6.18 -13.23 7.68
CA ASP A 294 -7.01 -12.91 6.52
C ASP A 294 -6.48 -13.52 5.20
N GLY A 295 -5.96 -14.76 5.26
CA GLY A 295 -5.39 -15.47 4.11
C GLY A 295 -3.98 -15.00 3.70
N TRP A 296 -3.35 -14.09 4.46
CA TRP A 296 -1.96 -13.66 4.29
C TRP A 296 -1.07 -14.25 5.37
N VAL A 297 0.19 -14.54 5.02
CA VAL A 297 1.14 -15.14 5.95
C VAL A 297 2.38 -14.29 6.14
N ALA A 298 2.98 -14.43 7.32
CA ALA A 298 4.38 -14.09 7.56
C ALA A 298 5.22 -15.37 7.62
N LEU A 299 6.29 -15.41 6.81
CA LEU A 299 7.27 -16.47 6.77
C LEU A 299 8.51 -16.06 7.54
N HIS A 300 9.02 -16.91 8.39
CA HIS A 300 10.20 -16.64 9.21
C HIS A 300 11.22 -17.76 9.12
N GLY A 301 12.51 -17.40 9.17
CA GLY A 301 13.63 -18.33 9.31
C GLY A 301 14.85 -17.67 9.91
N ARG A 302 15.78 -18.50 10.43
CA ARG A 302 17.09 -18.07 10.92
C ARG A 302 18.20 -18.71 10.14
N LEU A 303 19.21 -17.92 9.78
CA LEU A 303 20.44 -18.43 9.18
C LEU A 303 21.28 -19.09 10.28
N GLY A 304 21.72 -20.33 10.07
CA GLY A 304 22.59 -21.01 11.04
C GLY A 304 23.87 -20.21 11.30
N SER A 305 24.41 -20.26 12.51
CA SER A 305 25.62 -19.53 12.90
C SER A 305 26.86 -19.93 12.08
N ASP A 306 26.87 -21.16 11.54
CA ASP A 306 27.99 -21.73 10.79
C ASP A 306 27.79 -21.77 9.26
N THR A 307 26.61 -21.34 8.77
CA THR A 307 26.33 -21.35 7.33
C THR A 307 26.62 -19.99 6.70
N VAL A 308 27.65 -19.97 5.87
CA VAL A 308 27.87 -18.87 4.90
C VAL A 308 27.07 -19.23 3.65
N PRO A 309 26.09 -18.44 3.20
CA PRO A 309 25.42 -18.71 1.94
C PRO A 309 26.44 -18.83 0.81
N PRO A 310 26.20 -19.73 -0.18
CA PRO A 310 27.13 -19.90 -1.30
C PRO A 310 27.32 -18.57 -2.03
N ALA A 311 28.58 -18.20 -2.27
CA ALA A 311 28.93 -17.05 -3.10
C ALA A 311 28.35 -17.26 -4.52
N ARG A 312 27.77 -16.23 -5.13
CA ARG A 312 27.35 -16.26 -6.54
C ARG A 312 28.55 -16.70 -7.37
N GLY A 313 28.38 -17.78 -8.13
CA GLY A 313 29.29 -18.11 -9.23
C GLY A 313 29.38 -16.93 -10.19
N GLN A 314 30.58 -16.61 -10.62
CA GLN A 314 30.93 -15.59 -11.60
C GLN A 314 30.26 -15.84 -12.95
#